data_031c620db87370fe42704b6d4ae9a781
#
_entry.id   031c620db87370fe42704b6d4ae9a781
#
_cell.length_a   1.000
_cell.length_b   1.000
_cell.length_c   1.000
_cell.angle_alpha   90.00
_cell.angle_beta   90.00
_cell.angle_gamma   90.00
#
_symmetry.space_group_name_H-M   'P 1'
#
loop_
_entity.id
_entity.type
_entity.pdbx_description
1 polymer ?
#
loop_
_entity_poly.entity_id
_entity_poly.type
_entity_poly.pdbx_seq_one_letter_code
_entity_poly.pdbx_strand_id
1 'polypeptide(L)'
;MASIVSVNIPPLSPEQEELFRLIEDTREHVFVTGRAGTGKSTLLQHLAWNTEKQIAVCAPTGVAALNVEGQTIHSLFRLPIGLIADSELEQSEPARKIMNAIDTLVIDEISMVNADLMDAIDRSLRQARRKRSEPFGGVQVVMFGDPYQLAPVPPRGDERKYVDDHYRSFWFFDA
;
A
#
# COMPACT_ATOMS: atom_id res chain seq x y z
N MET A 1 23.91 21.45 15.44
CA MET A 1 24.39 20.49 14.42
C MET A 1 23.66 19.17 14.68
N ALA A 2 22.67 18.87 13.87
CA ALA A 2 21.99 17.58 13.95
C ALA A 2 22.91 16.51 13.37
N SER A 3 23.24 15.51 14.16
CA SER A 3 24.00 14.34 13.72
C SER A 3 23.18 13.63 12.66
N ILE A 4 23.64 13.63 11.41
CA ILE A 4 23.13 12.79 10.35
C ILE A 4 23.49 11.37 10.77
N VAL A 5 22.50 10.64 11.32
CA VAL A 5 22.65 9.19 11.51
C VAL A 5 22.67 8.61 10.10
N SER A 6 23.86 8.25 9.62
CA SER A 6 23.97 7.50 8.37
C SER A 6 23.36 6.13 8.60
N VAL A 7 22.12 5.97 8.16
CA VAL A 7 21.47 4.66 8.13
C VAL A 7 22.21 3.82 7.11
N ASN A 8 22.93 2.82 7.59
CA ASN A 8 23.71 1.93 6.75
C ASN A 8 22.73 0.90 6.15
N ILE A 9 22.07 1.24 5.04
CA ILE A 9 21.22 0.30 4.31
C ILE A 9 22.16 -0.71 3.64
N PRO A 10 21.96 -2.01 3.85
CA PRO A 10 22.74 -3.02 3.15
C PRO A 10 22.62 -2.86 1.63
N PRO A 11 23.67 -3.20 0.88
CA PRO A 11 23.59 -3.18 -0.57
C PRO A 11 22.51 -4.14 -1.06
N LEU A 12 21.81 -3.75 -2.11
CA LEU A 12 20.81 -4.59 -2.75
C LEU A 12 21.45 -5.80 -3.44
N SER A 13 20.77 -6.93 -3.44
CA SER A 13 21.12 -8.04 -4.33
C SER A 13 20.81 -7.66 -5.79
N PRO A 14 21.40 -8.35 -6.79
CA PRO A 14 21.11 -8.08 -8.20
C PRO A 14 19.61 -8.14 -8.54
N GLU A 15 18.88 -9.08 -7.93
CA GLU A 15 17.43 -9.21 -8.10
C GLU A 15 16.68 -8.01 -7.49
N GLN A 16 17.10 -7.54 -6.32
CA GLN A 16 16.51 -6.35 -5.69
C GLN A 16 16.83 -5.06 -6.47
N GLU A 17 18.02 -4.96 -7.07
CA GLU A 17 18.35 -3.84 -7.96
C GLU A 17 17.48 -3.80 -9.21
N GLU A 18 17.20 -4.97 -9.80
CA GLU A 18 16.29 -5.08 -10.94
C GLU A 18 14.87 -4.67 -10.57
N LEU A 19 14.36 -5.12 -9.42
CA LEU A 19 13.06 -4.70 -8.89
C LEU A 19 13.03 -3.20 -8.59
N PHE A 20 14.08 -2.64 -8.01
CA PHE A 20 14.17 -1.20 -7.75
C PHE A 20 14.07 -0.42 -9.07
N ARG A 21 14.81 -0.82 -10.11
CA ARG A 21 14.75 -0.19 -11.43
C ARG A 21 13.37 -0.32 -12.06
N LEU A 22 12.75 -1.49 -11.98
CA LEU A 22 11.39 -1.69 -12.48
C LEU A 22 10.41 -0.72 -11.82
N ILE A 23 10.49 -0.57 -10.50
CA ILE A 23 9.64 0.36 -9.76
C ILE A 23 9.95 1.81 -10.15
N GLU A 24 11.23 2.17 -10.28
CA GLU A 24 11.67 3.54 -10.56
C GLU A 24 11.35 3.97 -11.99
N ASP A 25 11.66 3.12 -12.97
CA ASP A 25 11.62 3.46 -14.39
C ASP A 25 10.24 3.26 -15.03
N THR A 26 9.31 2.59 -14.35
CA THR A 26 7.98 2.28 -14.89
C THR A 26 6.85 2.80 -14.01
N ARG A 27 5.61 2.61 -14.47
CA ARG A 27 4.38 2.85 -13.70
C ARG A 27 3.60 1.54 -13.47
N GLU A 28 4.23 0.41 -13.70
CA GLU A 28 3.60 -0.88 -13.50
C GLU A 28 3.32 -1.12 -12.01
N HIS A 29 2.19 -1.74 -11.70
CA HIS A 29 1.92 -2.21 -10.35
C HIS A 29 2.80 -3.42 -10.08
N VAL A 30 3.46 -3.45 -8.90
CA VAL A 30 4.43 -4.48 -8.56
C VAL A 30 4.05 -5.16 -7.26
N PHE A 31 4.03 -6.49 -7.25
CA PHE A 31 3.89 -7.27 -6.03
C PHE A 31 5.22 -7.95 -5.69
N VAL A 32 5.87 -7.45 -4.65
CA VAL A 32 7.13 -7.98 -4.12
C VAL A 32 6.81 -9.02 -3.06
N THR A 33 6.95 -10.28 -3.41
CA THR A 33 6.69 -11.40 -2.51
C THR A 33 7.96 -12.18 -2.17
N GLY A 34 7.92 -12.90 -1.06
CA GLY A 34 9.02 -13.74 -0.60
C GLY A 34 8.87 -14.07 0.88
N ARG A 35 9.53 -15.14 1.31
CA ARG A 35 9.53 -15.59 2.72
C ARG A 35 10.13 -14.54 3.64
N ALA A 36 9.92 -14.69 4.95
CA ALA A 36 10.61 -13.89 5.95
C ALA A 36 12.14 -13.97 5.75
N GLY A 37 12.83 -12.84 5.89
CA GLY A 37 14.29 -12.78 5.76
C GLY A 37 14.83 -12.70 4.32
N THR A 38 13.99 -12.62 3.28
CA THR A 38 14.44 -12.48 1.87
C THR A 38 14.83 -11.06 1.48
N GLY A 39 14.84 -10.11 2.44
CA GLY A 39 15.26 -8.74 2.20
C GLY A 39 14.17 -7.81 1.64
N LYS A 40 12.89 -8.16 1.74
CA LYS A 40 11.78 -7.26 1.35
C LYS A 40 11.87 -5.90 2.04
N SER A 41 12.08 -5.89 3.35
CA SER A 41 12.22 -4.66 4.13
C SER A 41 13.46 -3.84 3.73
N THR A 42 14.55 -4.50 3.32
CA THR A 42 15.74 -3.83 2.80
C THR A 42 15.43 -3.11 1.49
N LEU A 43 14.73 -3.77 0.56
CA LEU A 43 14.32 -3.16 -0.69
C LEU A 43 13.34 -2.01 -0.46
N LEU A 44 12.38 -2.17 0.46
CA LEU A 44 11.42 -1.10 0.81
C LEU A 44 12.14 0.12 1.37
N GLN A 45 13.06 -0.07 2.33
CA GLN A 45 13.87 1.02 2.88
C GLN A 45 14.72 1.68 1.79
N HIS A 46 15.36 0.89 0.93
CA HIS A 46 16.14 1.41 -0.17
C HIS A 46 15.28 2.25 -1.13
N LEU A 47 14.09 1.77 -1.47
CA LEU A 47 13.11 2.50 -2.29
C LEU A 47 12.73 3.82 -1.61
N ALA A 48 12.36 3.79 -0.32
CA ALA A 48 11.94 4.98 0.41
C ALA A 48 13.01 6.08 0.47
N TRP A 49 14.30 5.71 0.42
CA TRP A 49 15.41 6.67 0.58
C TRP A 49 16.06 7.10 -0.72
N ASN A 50 15.94 6.30 -1.78
CA ASN A 50 16.70 6.54 -3.04
C ASN A 50 15.81 6.83 -4.25
N THR A 51 14.48 6.68 -4.15
CA THR A 51 13.57 6.97 -5.25
C THR A 51 13.51 8.48 -5.55
N GLU A 52 13.44 8.82 -6.81
CA GLU A 52 13.14 10.19 -7.26
C GLU A 52 11.63 10.47 -7.31
N LYS A 53 10.80 9.43 -7.17
CA LYS A 53 9.33 9.55 -7.17
C LYS A 53 8.81 10.13 -5.87
N GLN A 54 7.67 10.80 -5.94
CA GLN A 54 6.90 11.17 -4.74
C GLN A 54 6.16 9.93 -4.24
N ILE A 55 6.61 9.35 -3.13
CA ILE A 55 6.01 8.13 -2.58
C ILE A 55 5.23 8.41 -1.30
N ALA A 56 4.21 7.59 -1.07
CA ALA A 56 3.60 7.43 0.26
C ALA A 56 3.74 5.96 0.67
N VAL A 57 4.22 5.73 1.89
CA VAL A 57 4.38 4.38 2.46
C VAL A 57 3.29 4.16 3.49
N CYS A 58 2.58 3.06 3.40
CA CYS A 58 1.55 2.69 4.37
C CYS A 58 1.54 1.19 4.67
N ALA A 59 0.85 0.82 5.74
CA ALA A 59 0.68 -0.57 6.17
C ALA A 59 -0.69 -0.77 6.84
N PRO A 60 -1.20 -2.00 6.93
CA PRO A 60 -2.51 -2.28 7.52
C PRO A 60 -2.57 -2.06 9.04
N THR A 61 -1.44 -2.18 9.74
CA THR A 61 -1.37 -2.05 11.21
C THR A 61 -0.43 -0.93 11.65
N GLY A 62 -0.65 -0.40 12.87
CA GLY A 62 0.21 0.63 13.44
C GLY A 62 1.65 0.16 13.64
N VAL A 63 1.86 -1.09 14.05
CA VAL A 63 3.20 -1.66 14.25
C VAL A 63 3.94 -1.77 12.92
N ALA A 64 3.29 -2.30 11.88
CA ALA A 64 3.89 -2.38 10.55
C ALA A 64 4.21 -0.98 9.98
N ALA A 65 3.29 -0.02 10.15
CA ALA A 65 3.49 1.35 9.70
C ALA A 65 4.70 2.02 10.38
N LEU A 66 4.90 1.79 11.68
CA LEU A 66 6.07 2.31 12.41
C LEU A 66 7.39 1.71 11.89
N ASN A 67 7.40 0.43 11.54
CA ASN A 67 8.60 -0.25 11.04
C ASN A 67 9.10 0.31 9.70
N VAL A 68 8.20 0.90 8.91
CA VAL A 68 8.52 1.48 7.59
C VAL A 68 8.47 3.01 7.59
N GLU A 69 8.43 3.64 8.77
CA GLU A 69 8.31 5.08 8.94
C GLU A 69 7.13 5.70 8.17
N GLY A 70 6.07 4.89 7.98
CA GLY A 70 4.88 5.24 7.23
C GLY A 70 3.66 5.51 8.12
N GLN A 71 2.49 5.47 7.51
CA GLN A 71 1.19 5.61 8.18
C GLN A 71 0.36 4.34 8.02
N THR A 72 -0.67 4.18 8.85
CA THR A 72 -1.66 3.13 8.56
C THR A 72 -2.49 3.52 7.33
N ILE A 73 -2.96 2.51 6.58
CA ILE A 73 -3.85 2.72 5.43
C ILE A 73 -5.05 3.56 5.85
N HIS A 74 -5.71 3.20 6.95
CA HIS A 74 -6.86 3.93 7.49
C HIS A 74 -6.54 5.41 7.82
N SER A 75 -5.34 5.68 8.33
CA SER A 75 -4.91 7.06 8.61
C SER A 75 -4.64 7.85 7.34
N LEU A 76 -3.91 7.27 6.39
CA LEU A 76 -3.53 7.93 5.14
C LEU A 76 -4.75 8.29 4.29
N PHE A 77 -5.69 7.34 4.16
CA PHE A 77 -6.89 7.48 3.33
C PHE A 77 -8.11 8.01 4.09
N ARG A 78 -8.02 8.17 5.43
CA ARG A 78 -9.13 8.57 6.30
C ARG A 78 -10.33 7.62 6.24
N LEU A 79 -10.05 6.33 6.14
CA LEU A 79 -11.06 5.29 6.05
C LEU A 79 -11.54 4.87 7.45
N PRO A 80 -12.83 4.53 7.61
CA PRO A 80 -13.34 3.91 8.83
C PRO A 80 -12.82 2.48 8.99
N ILE A 81 -13.08 1.90 10.16
CA ILE A 81 -12.83 0.47 10.41
C ILE A 81 -14.10 -0.29 10.05
N GLY A 82 -13.99 -1.42 9.36
CA GLY A 82 -15.10 -2.24 8.90
C GLY A 82 -15.34 -2.09 7.40
N LEU A 83 -16.54 -2.40 6.94
CA LEU A 83 -16.95 -2.21 5.54
C LEU A 83 -16.95 -0.72 5.17
N ILE A 84 -16.46 -0.43 3.98
CA ILE A 84 -16.25 0.96 3.54
C ILE A 84 -17.23 1.31 2.43
N ALA A 85 -18.29 2.04 2.78
CA ALA A 85 -19.25 2.54 1.81
C ALA A 85 -18.69 3.72 1.00
N ASP A 86 -19.23 3.92 -0.21
CA ASP A 86 -18.82 5.05 -1.08
C ASP A 86 -19.01 6.44 -0.41
N SER A 87 -20.04 6.57 0.42
CA SER A 87 -20.31 7.79 1.18
C SER A 87 -19.25 8.11 2.23
N GLU A 88 -18.45 7.12 2.63
CA GLU A 88 -17.39 7.24 3.64
C GLU A 88 -16.02 7.56 3.03
N LEU A 89 -15.94 7.65 1.71
CA LEU A 89 -14.71 8.03 0.99
C LEU A 89 -14.51 9.56 0.93
N GLU A 90 -15.22 10.31 1.74
CA GLU A 90 -15.07 11.77 1.82
C GLU A 90 -13.70 12.14 2.39
N GLN A 91 -12.84 12.67 1.52
CA GLN A 91 -11.46 12.94 1.87
C GLN A 91 -11.28 14.36 2.40
N SER A 92 -10.57 14.47 3.52
CA SER A 92 -10.10 15.77 4.00
C SER A 92 -9.13 16.41 2.97
N GLU A 93 -9.09 17.74 2.92
CA GLU A 93 -8.15 18.45 2.05
C GLU A 93 -6.69 18.01 2.20
N PRO A 94 -6.13 17.77 3.41
CA PRO A 94 -4.78 17.26 3.55
C PRO A 94 -4.57 15.88 2.92
N ALA A 95 -5.51 14.94 3.12
CA ALA A 95 -5.43 13.60 2.52
C ALA A 95 -5.48 13.68 0.99
N ARG A 96 -6.39 14.48 0.45
CA ARG A 96 -6.52 14.70 -0.99
C ARG A 96 -5.25 15.31 -1.61
N LYS A 97 -4.58 16.25 -0.91
CA LYS A 97 -3.30 16.82 -1.37
C LYS A 97 -2.22 15.75 -1.49
N ILE A 98 -2.10 14.87 -0.51
CA ILE A 98 -1.14 13.75 -0.56
C ILE A 98 -1.45 12.85 -1.74
N MET A 99 -2.71 12.38 -1.89
CA MET A 99 -3.12 11.49 -2.97
C MET A 99 -2.94 12.08 -4.37
N ASN A 100 -3.01 13.41 -4.50
CA ASN A 100 -2.73 14.08 -5.77
C ASN A 100 -1.24 14.24 -6.07
N ALA A 101 -0.40 14.31 -5.04
CA ALA A 101 1.03 14.57 -5.17
C ALA A 101 1.84 13.29 -5.43
N ILE A 102 1.39 12.13 -4.95
CA ILE A 102 2.17 10.90 -5.03
C ILE A 102 2.20 10.32 -6.44
N ASP A 103 3.35 9.80 -6.82
CA ASP A 103 3.56 9.00 -8.03
C ASP A 103 3.37 7.51 -7.73
N THR A 104 3.78 7.09 -6.55
CA THR A 104 3.76 5.69 -6.12
C THR A 104 3.22 5.55 -4.70
N LEU A 105 2.28 4.63 -4.52
CA LEU A 105 1.81 4.15 -3.22
C LEU A 105 2.52 2.84 -2.89
N VAL A 106 3.21 2.81 -1.77
CA VAL A 106 3.86 1.59 -1.24
C VAL A 106 3.03 1.04 -0.10
N ILE A 107 2.62 -0.22 -0.19
CA ILE A 107 1.85 -0.91 0.84
C ILE A 107 2.68 -2.07 1.37
N ASP A 108 3.10 -1.99 2.62
CA ASP A 108 3.76 -3.09 3.30
C ASP A 108 2.74 -4.02 3.97
N GLU A 109 3.13 -5.27 4.22
CA GLU A 109 2.26 -6.31 4.82
C GLU A 109 0.92 -6.47 4.09
N ILE A 110 0.95 -6.45 2.74
CA ILE A 110 -0.25 -6.51 1.89
C ILE A 110 -1.11 -7.75 2.16
N SER A 111 -0.53 -8.83 2.64
CA SER A 111 -1.25 -10.07 2.98
C SER A 111 -2.34 -9.88 4.03
N MET A 112 -2.24 -8.84 4.85
CA MET A 112 -3.26 -8.47 5.86
C MET A 112 -4.35 -7.53 5.31
N VAL A 113 -4.23 -7.08 4.07
CA VAL A 113 -5.22 -6.21 3.41
C VAL A 113 -6.30 -7.06 2.76
N ASN A 114 -7.56 -6.76 3.04
CA ASN A 114 -8.68 -7.44 2.42
C ASN A 114 -9.14 -6.75 1.12
N ALA A 115 -10.01 -7.43 0.37
CA ALA A 115 -10.51 -6.93 -0.92
C ALA A 115 -11.25 -5.59 -0.78
N ASP A 116 -12.12 -5.44 0.23
CA ASP A 116 -12.87 -4.21 0.46
C ASP A 116 -11.97 -3.01 0.77
N LEU A 117 -10.92 -3.21 1.59
CA LEU A 117 -9.95 -2.16 1.88
C LEU A 117 -9.12 -1.80 0.63
N MET A 118 -8.73 -2.80 -0.18
CA MET A 118 -7.99 -2.54 -1.43
C MET A 118 -8.84 -1.78 -2.45
N ASP A 119 -10.09 -2.17 -2.60
CA ASP A 119 -11.07 -1.45 -3.43
C ASP A 119 -11.30 -0.02 -2.93
N ALA A 120 -11.39 0.19 -1.62
CA ALA A 120 -11.51 1.53 -1.04
C ALA A 120 -10.28 2.41 -1.32
N ILE A 121 -9.07 1.84 -1.32
CA ILE A 121 -7.84 2.54 -1.73
C ILE A 121 -7.95 2.98 -3.19
N ASP A 122 -8.33 2.07 -4.10
CA ASP A 122 -8.51 2.37 -5.53
C ASP A 122 -9.53 3.48 -5.74
N ARG A 123 -10.73 3.34 -5.17
CA ARG A 123 -11.81 4.35 -5.26
C ARG A 123 -11.37 5.71 -4.72
N SER A 124 -10.67 5.74 -3.58
CA SER A 124 -10.15 6.97 -2.98
C SER A 124 -9.17 7.70 -3.90
N LEU A 125 -8.23 6.97 -4.50
CA LEU A 125 -7.25 7.55 -5.43
C LEU A 125 -7.91 8.04 -6.72
N ARG A 126 -8.83 7.26 -7.31
CA ARG A 126 -9.59 7.69 -8.49
C ARG A 126 -10.39 8.96 -8.22
N GLN A 127 -11.04 9.04 -7.05
CA GLN A 127 -11.82 10.21 -6.66
C GLN A 127 -10.93 11.43 -6.44
N ALA A 128 -9.85 11.31 -5.66
CA ALA A 128 -8.92 12.40 -5.36
C ALA A 128 -8.34 13.01 -6.63
N ARG A 129 -7.88 12.16 -7.54
CA ARG A 129 -7.19 12.54 -8.78
C ARG A 129 -8.13 12.86 -9.94
N ARG A 130 -9.44 12.66 -9.76
CA ARG A 130 -10.46 12.83 -10.79
C ARG A 130 -10.24 11.97 -12.05
N LYS A 131 -9.64 10.79 -11.86
CA LYS A 131 -9.28 9.83 -12.91
C LYS A 131 -10.05 8.52 -12.70
N ARG A 132 -11.35 8.56 -12.91
CA ARG A 132 -12.27 7.46 -12.60
C ARG A 132 -12.02 6.18 -13.42
N SER A 133 -11.51 6.32 -14.65
CA SER A 133 -11.24 5.20 -15.55
C SER A 133 -9.86 4.56 -15.38
N GLU A 134 -8.93 5.22 -14.68
CA GLU A 134 -7.58 4.71 -14.46
C GLU A 134 -7.51 3.95 -13.14
N PRO A 135 -7.01 2.70 -13.11
CA PRO A 135 -6.75 2.00 -11.86
C PRO A 135 -5.90 2.86 -10.91
N PHE A 136 -6.29 2.91 -9.66
CA PHE A 136 -5.66 3.72 -8.61
C PHE A 136 -5.47 5.21 -9.00
N GLY A 137 -6.33 5.74 -9.87
CA GLY A 137 -6.21 7.10 -10.37
C GLY A 137 -4.89 7.38 -11.10
N GLY A 138 -4.24 6.35 -11.66
CA GLY A 138 -2.94 6.42 -12.33
C GLY A 138 -1.73 6.48 -11.37
N VAL A 139 -1.92 6.20 -10.09
CA VAL A 139 -0.83 6.01 -9.12
C VAL A 139 -0.28 4.60 -9.28
N GLN A 140 1.03 4.45 -9.35
CA GLN A 140 1.68 3.15 -9.27
C GLN A 140 1.48 2.57 -7.87
N VAL A 141 1.13 1.29 -7.75
CA VAL A 141 1.01 0.59 -6.48
C VAL A 141 2.10 -0.47 -6.37
N VAL A 142 2.92 -0.36 -5.34
CA VAL A 142 3.97 -1.34 -5.00
C VAL A 142 3.58 -2.02 -3.70
N MET A 143 3.37 -3.32 -3.75
CA MET A 143 2.86 -4.12 -2.65
C MET A 143 3.96 -5.05 -2.14
N PHE A 144 4.25 -5.00 -0.84
CA PHE A 144 5.19 -5.89 -0.18
C PHE A 144 4.45 -6.85 0.74
N GLY A 145 4.76 -8.13 0.69
CA GLY A 145 4.17 -9.10 1.61
C GLY A 145 4.44 -10.55 1.24
N ASP A 146 3.93 -11.43 2.08
CA ASP A 146 4.01 -12.87 1.87
C ASP A 146 2.61 -13.46 2.04
N PRO A 147 1.97 -13.94 0.96
CA PRO A 147 0.60 -14.45 1.01
C PRO A 147 0.45 -15.71 1.89
N TYR A 148 1.56 -16.32 2.30
CA TYR A 148 1.58 -17.48 3.18
C TYR A 148 1.77 -17.11 4.68
N GLN A 149 1.88 -15.80 4.98
CA GLN A 149 1.93 -15.29 6.35
C GLN A 149 0.53 -14.92 6.87
N LEU A 150 0.42 -13.86 7.67
CA LEU A 150 -0.84 -13.45 8.26
C LEU A 150 -1.86 -13.02 7.20
N ALA A 151 -2.95 -13.77 7.13
CA ALA A 151 -4.10 -13.42 6.31
C ALA A 151 -4.89 -12.24 6.90
N PRO A 152 -5.71 -11.55 6.09
CA PRO A 152 -6.68 -10.59 6.60
C PRO A 152 -7.62 -11.27 7.61
N VAL A 153 -8.09 -10.50 8.60
CA VAL A 153 -9.07 -11.00 9.55
C VAL A 153 -10.39 -11.26 8.82
N PRO A 154 -10.91 -12.51 8.83
CA PRO A 154 -12.14 -12.81 8.12
C PRO A 154 -13.33 -12.02 8.70
N PRO A 155 -14.16 -11.42 7.84
CA PRO A 155 -15.36 -10.70 8.28
C PRO A 155 -16.37 -11.67 8.92
N ARG A 156 -17.27 -11.12 9.74
CA ARG A 156 -18.32 -11.89 10.43
C ARG A 156 -19.69 -11.27 10.17
N GLY A 157 -20.74 -12.08 10.32
CA GLY A 157 -22.12 -11.60 10.20
C GLY A 157 -22.41 -10.95 8.84
N ASP A 158 -23.00 -9.78 8.87
CA ASP A 158 -23.40 -9.05 7.66
C ASP A 158 -22.23 -8.60 6.80
N GLU A 159 -21.08 -8.31 7.41
CA GLU A 159 -19.85 -7.99 6.67
C GLU A 159 -19.40 -9.17 5.79
N ARG A 160 -19.49 -10.39 6.32
CA ARG A 160 -19.15 -11.58 5.54
C ARG A 160 -20.05 -11.74 4.33
N LYS A 161 -21.36 -11.56 4.53
CA LYS A 161 -22.33 -11.65 3.43
C LYS A 161 -22.03 -10.62 2.35
N TYR A 162 -21.71 -9.39 2.74
CA TYR A 162 -21.33 -8.33 1.79
C TYR A 162 -20.12 -8.75 0.97
N VAL A 163 -19.05 -9.24 1.61
CA VAL A 163 -17.84 -9.67 0.92
C VAL A 163 -18.10 -10.83 -0.02
N ASP A 164 -18.86 -11.85 0.41
CA ASP A 164 -19.21 -13.02 -0.40
C ASP A 164 -20.08 -12.63 -1.63
N ASP A 165 -20.90 -11.57 -1.52
CA ASP A 165 -21.74 -11.06 -2.59
C ASP A 165 -20.97 -10.16 -3.61
N HIS A 166 -19.89 -9.50 -3.19
CA HIS A 166 -19.21 -8.48 -4.01
C HIS A 166 -17.83 -8.91 -4.51
N TYR A 167 -17.14 -9.81 -3.84
CA TYR A 167 -15.78 -10.23 -4.18
C TYR A 167 -15.71 -11.74 -4.36
N ARG A 168 -14.78 -12.20 -5.24
CA ARG A 168 -14.53 -13.64 -5.43
C ARG A 168 -13.89 -14.29 -4.22
N SER A 169 -13.07 -13.54 -3.51
CA SER A 169 -12.48 -13.94 -2.26
C SER A 169 -12.23 -12.72 -1.36
N PHE A 170 -11.74 -12.99 -0.16
CA PHE A 170 -11.45 -11.95 0.81
C PHE A 170 -10.06 -11.31 0.65
N TRP A 171 -9.27 -11.79 -0.31
CA TRP A 171 -7.90 -11.35 -0.51
C TRP A 171 -7.82 -10.08 -1.36
N PHE A 172 -6.81 -9.25 -1.10
CA PHE A 172 -6.57 -7.98 -1.79
C PHE A 172 -6.52 -8.08 -3.32
N PHE A 173 -6.11 -9.22 -3.86
CA PHE A 173 -5.99 -9.45 -5.31
C PHE A 173 -7.32 -9.80 -6.00
N ASP A 174 -8.40 -9.88 -5.26
CA ASP A 174 -9.77 -10.09 -5.77
C ASP A 174 -10.65 -8.83 -5.61
N ALA A 175 -10.01 -7.66 -5.33
CA ALA A 175 -10.66 -6.37 -5.24
C ALA A 175 -11.13 -5.85 -6.61
#